data_14c7f289f0b9bf4ec181a25fcc6bd804
#
_entry.id   14c7f289f0b9bf4ec181a25fcc6bd804
#
_cell.length_a   1.000
_cell.length_b   1.000
_cell.length_c   1.000
_cell.angle_alpha   90.00
_cell.angle_beta   90.00
_cell.angle_gamma   90.00
#
_symmetry.space_group_name_H-M   'P 1'
#
loop_
_entity.id
_entity.type
_entity.pdbx_description
1 polymer ?
#
loop_
_entity_poly.entity_id
_entity_poly.type
_entity_poly.pdbx_seq_one_letter_code
_entity_poly.pdbx_strand_id
1 'polypeptide(L)'
;IELPMDFETSNFDTLKSFFTELKDKPYSINKVEKILNRLDLISINQQYQSVKSIVSENIVSNVINLTFKIEETEKFLVERINIFGNNITRENVIRNQLLIDEGDLYNDILKNRSLNEIRSLNFFKSVEMNVTEGKDLNSKIININVDEKPTGEISAGAGFGTSGEVIEFGVRENNYLGKGLSLDSSLTLSSTKINGNFN
;
A
#
# COMPACT_ATOMS: atom_id res chain seq x y z
N ILE A 1 -13.94 -4.67 -23.77
CA ILE A 1 -14.19 -4.59 -22.32
C ILE A 1 -15.61 -5.00 -22.07
N GLU A 2 -15.82 -5.84 -21.08
CA GLU A 2 -17.13 -6.19 -20.57
C GLU A 2 -17.31 -5.48 -19.23
N LEU A 3 -18.36 -4.68 -19.11
CA LEU A 3 -18.66 -3.85 -17.94
C LEU A 3 -20.03 -4.24 -17.38
N PRO A 4 -20.27 -4.11 -16.07
CA PRO A 4 -21.62 -4.20 -15.48
C PRO A 4 -22.58 -3.20 -16.13
N MET A 5 -23.90 -3.50 -16.13
CA MET A 5 -24.92 -2.67 -16.81
C MET A 5 -25.00 -1.24 -16.28
N ASP A 6 -24.60 -1.02 -15.06
CA ASP A 6 -24.72 0.26 -14.33
C ASP A 6 -23.39 1.05 -14.32
N PHE A 7 -22.39 0.59 -15.07
CA PHE A 7 -21.08 1.25 -15.09
C PHE A 7 -21.13 2.57 -15.84
N GLU A 8 -20.79 3.69 -15.18
CA GLU A 8 -20.75 5.00 -15.81
C GLU A 8 -19.70 5.10 -16.93
N THR A 9 -20.15 5.36 -18.13
CA THR A 9 -19.31 5.44 -19.34
C THR A 9 -18.37 6.65 -19.37
N SER A 10 -18.59 7.66 -18.51
CA SER A 10 -17.76 8.88 -18.43
C SER A 10 -16.26 8.58 -18.11
N ASN A 11 -15.99 7.50 -17.39
CA ASN A 11 -14.63 7.07 -17.07
C ASN A 11 -13.94 6.28 -18.20
N PHE A 12 -14.69 5.92 -19.23
CA PHE A 12 -14.20 5.11 -20.34
C PHE A 12 -13.16 5.83 -21.19
N ASP A 13 -13.32 7.15 -21.35
CA ASP A 13 -12.38 7.95 -22.15
C ASP A 13 -10.97 7.97 -21.55
N THR A 14 -10.88 7.95 -20.23
CA THR A 14 -9.59 7.84 -19.53
C THR A 14 -8.92 6.48 -19.77
N LEU A 15 -9.71 5.41 -19.84
CA LEU A 15 -9.20 4.05 -20.13
C LEU A 15 -8.80 3.88 -21.59
N LYS A 16 -9.47 4.57 -22.50
CA LYS A 16 -9.25 4.47 -23.95
C LYS A 16 -7.79 4.73 -24.36
N SER A 17 -7.12 5.66 -23.69
CA SER A 17 -5.71 5.96 -23.92
C SER A 17 -4.81 4.76 -23.58
N PHE A 18 -5.08 4.07 -22.47
CA PHE A 18 -4.31 2.89 -22.04
C PHE A 18 -4.51 1.71 -22.99
N PHE A 19 -5.73 1.51 -23.51
CA PHE A 19 -5.98 0.45 -24.51
C PHE A 19 -5.28 0.75 -25.83
N THR A 20 -5.22 2.01 -26.24
CA THR A 20 -4.50 2.42 -27.44
C THR A 20 -3.00 2.15 -27.31
N GLU A 21 -2.44 2.25 -26.10
CA GLU A 21 -1.04 1.90 -25.84
C GLU A 21 -0.73 0.40 -25.93
N LEU A 22 -1.73 -0.45 -25.74
CA LEU A 22 -1.57 -1.92 -25.87
C LEU A 22 -1.80 -2.41 -27.31
N LYS A 23 -2.66 -1.74 -28.05
CA LYS A 23 -3.08 -2.19 -29.37
C LYS A 23 -1.91 -2.27 -30.33
N ASP A 24 -1.78 -3.39 -31.01
CA ASP A 24 -0.77 -3.67 -32.06
C ASP A 24 0.69 -3.53 -31.58
N LYS A 25 0.92 -3.76 -30.26
CA LYS A 25 2.26 -3.72 -29.66
C LYS A 25 2.62 -5.06 -29.00
N PRO A 26 3.92 -5.31 -28.74
CA PRO A 26 4.34 -6.50 -28.01
C PRO A 26 3.64 -6.59 -26.64
N TYR A 27 3.25 -7.82 -26.27
CA TYR A 27 2.64 -8.11 -24.97
C TYR A 27 3.55 -7.64 -23.82
N SER A 28 2.95 -7.01 -22.83
CA SER A 28 3.64 -6.53 -21.63
C SER A 28 2.74 -6.69 -20.41
N ILE A 29 3.11 -7.60 -19.53
CA ILE A 29 2.39 -7.85 -18.29
C ILE A 29 2.25 -6.57 -17.43
N ASN A 30 3.30 -5.76 -17.35
CA ASN A 30 3.28 -4.49 -16.59
C ASN A 30 2.23 -3.49 -17.11
N LYS A 31 1.96 -3.50 -18.42
CA LYS A 31 0.90 -2.65 -19.00
C LYS A 31 -0.48 -3.19 -18.72
N VAL A 32 -0.64 -4.52 -18.75
CA VAL A 32 -1.89 -5.19 -18.39
C VAL A 32 -2.24 -4.92 -16.92
N GLU A 33 -1.26 -5.07 -16.02
CA GLU A 33 -1.43 -4.76 -14.59
C GLU A 33 -1.78 -3.29 -14.34
N LYS A 34 -1.18 -2.35 -15.06
CA LYS A 34 -1.55 -0.92 -14.95
C LYS A 34 -3.01 -0.67 -15.32
N ILE A 35 -3.50 -1.35 -16.34
CA ILE A 35 -4.92 -1.24 -16.75
C ILE A 35 -5.83 -1.86 -15.68
N LEU A 36 -5.51 -3.04 -15.18
CA LEU A 36 -6.26 -3.69 -14.11
C LEU A 36 -6.32 -2.78 -12.87
N ASN A 37 -5.18 -2.27 -12.41
CA ASN A 37 -5.11 -1.34 -11.29
C ASN A 37 -5.95 -0.07 -11.52
N ARG A 38 -6.03 0.41 -12.76
CA ARG A 38 -6.85 1.59 -13.07
C ARG A 38 -8.35 1.27 -13.09
N LEU A 39 -8.72 0.10 -13.61
CA LEU A 39 -10.10 -0.41 -13.55
C LEU A 39 -10.55 -0.57 -12.10
N ASP A 40 -9.70 -1.14 -11.26
CA ASP A 40 -9.93 -1.30 -9.85
C ASP A 40 -10.16 0.04 -9.15
N LEU A 41 -9.33 1.06 -9.45
CA LEU A 41 -9.48 2.41 -8.92
C LEU A 41 -10.81 3.05 -9.31
N ILE A 42 -11.22 2.91 -10.56
CA ILE A 42 -12.49 3.43 -11.04
C ILE A 42 -13.65 2.72 -10.34
N SER A 43 -13.57 1.41 -10.20
CA SER A 43 -14.59 0.62 -9.53
C SER A 43 -14.80 1.04 -8.08
N ILE A 44 -13.73 1.30 -7.34
CA ILE A 44 -13.81 1.80 -5.96
C ILE A 44 -14.44 3.21 -5.92
N ASN A 45 -14.01 4.11 -6.80
CA ASN A 45 -14.51 5.49 -6.83
C ASN A 45 -16.00 5.60 -7.19
N GLN A 46 -16.52 4.63 -7.95
CA GLN A 46 -17.95 4.54 -8.31
C GLN A 46 -18.80 3.77 -7.30
N GLN A 47 -18.24 3.47 -6.10
CA GLN A 47 -18.93 2.75 -5.01
C GLN A 47 -19.35 1.31 -5.36
N TYR A 48 -18.72 0.68 -6.34
CA TYR A 48 -18.85 -0.75 -6.55
C TYR A 48 -18.07 -1.48 -5.45
N GLN A 49 -18.77 -1.89 -4.42
CA GLN A 49 -18.17 -2.37 -3.17
C GLN A 49 -17.62 -3.79 -3.24
N SER A 50 -18.06 -4.58 -4.23
CA SER A 50 -17.66 -5.98 -4.38
C SER A 50 -17.47 -6.33 -5.84
N VAL A 51 -16.38 -5.83 -6.43
CA VAL A 51 -16.03 -6.09 -7.82
C VAL A 51 -14.59 -6.58 -7.94
N LYS A 52 -14.34 -7.35 -8.96
CA LYS A 52 -13.03 -7.85 -9.34
C LYS A 52 -12.79 -7.57 -10.81
N SER A 53 -11.67 -6.96 -11.13
CA SER A 53 -11.21 -6.82 -12.50
C SER A 53 -10.42 -8.06 -12.91
N ILE A 54 -10.81 -8.67 -14.03
CA ILE A 54 -10.15 -9.84 -14.59
C ILE A 54 -9.71 -9.53 -16.01
N VAL A 55 -8.59 -10.13 -16.42
CA VAL A 55 -8.15 -10.15 -17.81
C VAL A 55 -8.17 -11.59 -18.31
N SER A 56 -8.77 -11.81 -19.47
CA SER A 56 -8.74 -13.07 -20.17
C SER A 56 -7.88 -12.90 -21.43
N GLU A 57 -6.98 -13.85 -21.64
CA GLU A 57 -6.03 -13.87 -22.75
C GLU A 57 -6.42 -14.97 -23.72
N ASN A 58 -6.59 -14.64 -25.00
CA ASN A 58 -6.84 -15.60 -26.05
C ASN A 58 -5.83 -15.42 -27.18
N ILE A 59 -5.07 -16.47 -27.46
CA ILE A 59 -4.01 -16.45 -28.46
C ILE A 59 -4.55 -17.02 -29.78
N VAL A 60 -4.57 -16.20 -30.82
CA VAL A 60 -4.99 -16.59 -32.16
C VAL A 60 -3.94 -16.12 -33.17
N SER A 61 -3.36 -17.05 -33.94
CA SER A 61 -2.42 -16.74 -35.02
C SER A 61 -1.28 -15.77 -34.59
N ASN A 62 -0.64 -16.05 -33.46
CA ASN A 62 0.45 -15.24 -32.88
C ASN A 62 0.04 -13.83 -32.41
N VAL A 63 -1.25 -13.59 -32.25
CA VAL A 63 -1.81 -12.36 -31.66
C VAL A 63 -2.49 -12.72 -30.34
N ILE A 64 -2.21 -11.96 -29.30
CA ILE A 64 -2.85 -12.09 -27.99
C ILE A 64 -4.01 -11.10 -27.91
N ASN A 65 -5.24 -11.62 -27.87
CA ASN A 65 -6.43 -10.83 -27.64
C ASN A 65 -6.68 -10.73 -26.13
N LEU A 66 -6.73 -9.52 -25.61
CA LEU A 66 -6.99 -9.25 -24.20
C LEU A 66 -8.43 -8.77 -24.00
N THR A 67 -9.18 -9.48 -23.16
CA THR A 67 -10.52 -9.06 -22.74
C THR A 67 -10.49 -8.70 -21.27
N PHE A 68 -10.74 -7.43 -20.95
CA PHE A 68 -10.87 -6.96 -19.57
C PHE A 68 -12.34 -7.00 -19.17
N LYS A 69 -12.63 -7.57 -18.02
CA LYS A 69 -13.98 -7.73 -17.48
C LYS A 69 -14.01 -7.26 -16.02
N ILE A 70 -15.05 -6.53 -15.66
CA ILE A 70 -15.38 -6.21 -14.28
C ILE A 70 -16.57 -7.09 -13.89
N GLU A 71 -16.38 -7.95 -12.91
CA GLU A 71 -17.41 -8.85 -12.39
C GLU A 71 -17.79 -8.46 -10.98
N GLU A 72 -19.09 -8.49 -10.69
CA GLU A 72 -19.56 -8.44 -9.30
C GLU A 72 -19.17 -9.75 -8.60
N THR A 73 -18.69 -9.63 -7.36
CA THR A 73 -18.37 -10.75 -6.50
C THR A 73 -19.38 -10.85 -5.36
N GLU A 74 -19.41 -12.00 -4.70
CA GLU A 74 -20.20 -12.18 -3.48
C GLU A 74 -19.85 -11.11 -2.43
N LYS A 75 -20.86 -10.61 -1.73
CA LYS A 75 -20.73 -9.57 -0.71
C LYS A 75 -20.46 -10.20 0.64
N PHE A 76 -19.27 -9.97 1.17
CA PHE A 76 -18.90 -10.38 2.52
C PHE A 76 -18.70 -9.15 3.40
N LEU A 77 -19.08 -9.21 4.65
CA LEU A 77 -18.78 -8.18 5.64
C LEU A 77 -17.47 -8.51 6.37
N VAL A 78 -16.68 -7.51 6.68
CA VAL A 78 -15.53 -7.66 7.57
C VAL A 78 -16.04 -7.78 9.01
N GLU A 79 -16.00 -8.99 9.56
CA GLU A 79 -16.45 -9.25 10.93
C GLU A 79 -15.43 -8.70 11.94
N ARG A 80 -14.15 -8.91 11.68
CA ARG A 80 -13.07 -8.54 12.59
C ARG A 80 -11.75 -8.37 11.86
N ILE A 81 -10.91 -7.48 12.39
CA ILE A 81 -9.52 -7.31 11.97
C ILE A 81 -8.62 -7.58 13.18
N ASN A 82 -7.86 -8.65 13.11
CA ASN A 82 -6.89 -9.02 14.14
C ASN A 82 -5.49 -8.60 13.72
N ILE A 83 -4.71 -8.07 14.65
CA ILE A 83 -3.32 -7.67 14.44
C ILE A 83 -2.43 -8.43 15.41
N PHE A 84 -1.36 -9.05 14.89
CA PHE A 84 -0.43 -9.87 15.65
C PHE A 84 1.01 -9.48 15.35
N GLY A 85 1.88 -9.65 16.34
CA GLY A 85 3.33 -9.41 16.19
C GLY A 85 3.78 -7.98 16.46
N ASN A 86 2.86 -7.07 16.72
CA ASN A 86 3.13 -5.65 17.05
C ASN A 86 3.48 -5.49 18.55
N ASN A 87 4.69 -5.89 18.93
CA ASN A 87 5.12 -5.85 20.34
C ASN A 87 5.53 -4.43 20.79
N ILE A 88 6.06 -3.64 19.86
CA ILE A 88 6.54 -2.26 20.08
C ILE A 88 5.52 -1.27 19.50
N THR A 89 5.16 -1.47 18.23
CA THR A 89 4.24 -0.57 17.50
C THR A 89 2.82 -0.70 18.07
N ARG A 90 2.23 0.41 18.42
CA ARG A 90 0.84 0.43 18.91
C ARG A 90 -0.14 0.03 17.83
N GLU A 91 -1.14 -0.72 18.19
CA GLU A 91 -2.15 -1.24 17.27
C GLU A 91 -2.83 -0.12 16.46
N ASN A 92 -3.11 1.02 17.07
CA ASN A 92 -3.72 2.16 16.39
C ASN A 92 -2.87 2.73 15.25
N VAL A 93 -1.54 2.61 15.31
CA VAL A 93 -0.64 3.05 14.22
C VAL A 93 -0.85 2.20 12.98
N ILE A 94 -1.07 0.90 13.17
CA ILE A 94 -1.36 -0.04 12.08
C ILE A 94 -2.79 0.15 11.59
N ARG A 95 -3.76 0.25 12.50
CA ARG A 95 -5.19 0.45 12.15
C ARG A 95 -5.42 1.73 11.35
N ASN A 96 -4.69 2.81 11.65
CA ASN A 96 -4.79 4.07 10.90
C ASN A 96 -4.34 3.97 9.44
N GLN A 97 -3.66 2.88 9.04
CA GLN A 97 -3.28 2.61 7.65
C GLN A 97 -4.31 1.75 6.90
N LEU A 98 -5.34 1.29 7.59
CA LEU A 98 -6.37 0.48 6.98
C LEU A 98 -7.35 1.37 6.19
N LEU A 99 -7.69 0.91 5.01
CA LEU A 99 -8.70 1.52 4.12
C LEU A 99 -10.03 0.75 4.17
N ILE A 100 -10.10 -0.25 5.04
CA ILE A 100 -11.26 -1.09 5.27
C ILE A 100 -11.37 -1.34 6.77
N ASP A 101 -12.56 -1.17 7.33
CA ASP A 101 -12.84 -1.33 8.74
C ASP A 101 -13.75 -2.51 9.04
N GLU A 102 -13.87 -2.86 10.32
CA GLU A 102 -14.83 -3.86 10.80
C GLU A 102 -16.26 -3.35 10.54
N GLY A 103 -17.09 -4.18 9.91
CA GLY A 103 -18.45 -3.84 9.48
C GLY A 103 -18.54 -3.37 8.02
N ASP A 104 -17.44 -3.06 7.37
CA ASP A 104 -17.42 -2.71 5.95
C ASP A 104 -17.61 -3.94 5.06
N LEU A 105 -17.99 -3.69 3.80
CA LEU A 105 -17.95 -4.72 2.78
C LEU A 105 -16.51 -5.05 2.43
N TYR A 106 -16.18 -6.33 2.50
CA TYR A 106 -14.86 -6.84 2.16
C TYR A 106 -14.52 -6.53 0.70
N ASN A 107 -13.35 -5.98 0.49
CA ASN A 107 -12.83 -5.66 -0.83
C ASN A 107 -11.33 -5.98 -0.91
N ASP A 108 -10.96 -6.88 -1.83
CA ASP A 108 -9.56 -7.32 -2.00
C ASP A 108 -8.62 -6.17 -2.38
N ILE A 109 -9.13 -5.19 -3.11
CA ILE A 109 -8.34 -4.03 -3.55
C ILE A 109 -8.01 -3.14 -2.34
N LEU A 110 -9.01 -2.82 -1.52
CA LEU A 110 -8.80 -2.03 -0.30
C LEU A 110 -7.90 -2.76 0.69
N LYS A 111 -8.08 -4.09 0.83
CA LYS A 111 -7.19 -4.94 1.63
C LYS A 111 -5.73 -4.85 1.16
N ASN A 112 -5.49 -5.01 -0.15
CA ASN A 112 -4.13 -4.97 -0.71
C ASN A 112 -3.50 -3.57 -0.61
N ARG A 113 -4.28 -2.52 -0.74
CA ARG A 113 -3.83 -1.16 -0.49
C ARG A 113 -3.48 -0.94 0.97
N SER A 114 -4.34 -1.34 1.90
CA SER A 114 -4.06 -1.30 3.33
C SER A 114 -2.74 -2.02 3.67
N LEU A 115 -2.52 -3.19 3.06
CA LEU A 115 -1.25 -3.93 3.20
C LEU A 115 -0.05 -3.09 2.73
N ASN A 116 -0.17 -2.38 1.62
CA ASN A 116 0.90 -1.53 1.10
C ASN A 116 1.12 -0.29 1.97
N GLU A 117 0.05 0.32 2.51
CA GLU A 117 0.16 1.44 3.45
C GLU A 117 0.88 1.01 4.74
N ILE A 118 0.55 -0.16 5.30
CA ILE A 118 1.26 -0.70 6.47
C ILE A 118 2.74 -0.94 6.15
N ARG A 119 3.05 -1.50 4.98
CA ARG A 119 4.44 -1.71 4.53
C ARG A 119 5.20 -0.40 4.35
N SER A 120 4.53 0.65 3.91
CA SER A 120 5.12 1.98 3.68
C SER A 120 5.59 2.66 4.95
N LEU A 121 5.05 2.29 6.12
CA LEU A 121 5.55 2.75 7.42
C LEU A 121 7.01 2.40 7.65
N ASN A 122 7.49 1.34 6.99
CA ASN A 122 8.89 0.85 7.10
C ASN A 122 9.32 0.46 8.52
N PHE A 123 8.35 0.09 9.38
CA PHE A 123 8.58 -0.37 10.75
C PHE A 123 8.73 -1.90 10.84
N PHE A 124 8.37 -2.59 9.78
CA PHE A 124 8.26 -4.04 9.73
C PHE A 124 9.22 -4.65 8.70
N LYS A 125 9.73 -5.82 9.04
CA LYS A 125 10.53 -6.69 8.18
C LYS A 125 9.64 -7.39 7.16
N SER A 126 8.49 -7.88 7.66
CA SER A 126 7.44 -8.48 6.86
C SER A 126 6.06 -8.06 7.36
N VAL A 127 5.12 -7.95 6.46
CA VAL A 127 3.69 -7.75 6.74
C VAL A 127 2.92 -8.70 5.86
N GLU A 128 2.12 -9.57 6.49
CA GLU A 128 1.24 -10.52 5.84
C GLU A 128 -0.21 -10.25 6.25
N MET A 129 -1.12 -10.36 5.32
CA MET A 129 -2.54 -10.16 5.55
C MET A 129 -3.31 -11.34 4.99
N ASN A 130 -3.85 -12.17 5.87
CA ASN A 130 -4.59 -13.37 5.55
C ASN A 130 -6.08 -13.17 5.86
N VAL A 131 -6.93 -13.75 5.03
CA VAL A 131 -8.39 -13.68 5.17
C VAL A 131 -8.92 -15.08 5.46
N THR A 132 -9.73 -15.19 6.49
CA THR A 132 -10.41 -16.43 6.89
C THR A 132 -11.92 -16.21 6.93
N GLU A 133 -12.69 -17.28 6.86
CA GLU A 133 -14.13 -17.24 7.04
C GLU A 133 -14.46 -16.74 8.47
N GLY A 134 -15.51 -15.93 8.58
CA GLY A 134 -16.04 -15.47 9.85
C GLY A 134 -17.01 -16.47 10.46
N LYS A 135 -17.73 -16.06 11.50
CA LYS A 135 -18.75 -16.88 12.15
C LYS A 135 -20.01 -17.01 11.30
N ASP A 136 -20.37 -15.95 10.61
CA ASP A 136 -21.52 -15.94 9.71
C ASP A 136 -21.07 -16.30 8.29
N LEU A 137 -21.97 -16.96 7.55
CA LEU A 137 -21.71 -17.44 6.18
C LEU A 137 -21.24 -16.33 5.22
N ASN A 138 -21.63 -15.08 5.48
CA ASN A 138 -21.28 -13.92 4.65
C ASN A 138 -20.31 -12.97 5.36
N SER A 139 -19.47 -13.49 6.28
CA SER A 139 -18.49 -12.67 6.99
C SER A 139 -17.07 -13.18 6.80
N LYS A 140 -16.10 -12.27 6.87
CA LYS A 140 -14.67 -12.56 6.77
C LYS A 140 -13.90 -11.90 7.90
N ILE A 141 -12.86 -12.58 8.35
CA ILE A 141 -11.92 -12.07 9.34
C ILE A 141 -10.58 -11.80 8.63
N ILE A 142 -10.06 -10.59 8.83
CA ILE A 142 -8.75 -10.20 8.31
C ILE A 142 -7.73 -10.36 9.43
N ASN A 143 -6.70 -11.18 9.20
CA ASN A 143 -5.61 -11.39 10.14
C ASN A 143 -4.33 -10.76 9.58
N ILE A 144 -3.80 -9.78 10.28
CA ILE A 144 -2.59 -9.03 9.94
C ILE A 144 -1.47 -9.51 10.85
N ASN A 145 -0.44 -10.10 10.26
CA ASN A 145 0.77 -10.54 10.97
C ASN A 145 1.92 -9.62 10.59
N VAL A 146 2.55 -8.99 11.56
CA VAL A 146 3.70 -8.12 11.36
C VAL A 146 4.94 -8.68 12.07
N ASP A 147 6.11 -8.53 11.45
CA ASP A 147 7.42 -8.82 12.05
C ASP A 147 8.19 -7.50 12.15
N GLU A 148 8.36 -7.00 13.37
CA GLU A 148 8.95 -5.70 13.63
C GLU A 148 10.47 -5.70 13.39
N LYS A 149 11.01 -4.57 12.94
CA LYS A 149 12.44 -4.33 12.82
C LYS A 149 12.86 -3.10 13.60
N PRO A 150 14.15 -2.97 13.96
CA PRO A 150 14.64 -1.72 14.54
C PRO A 150 14.35 -0.54 13.62
N THR A 151 13.84 0.55 14.20
CA THR A 151 13.46 1.79 13.50
C THR A 151 14.41 2.95 13.84
N GLY A 152 15.31 2.73 14.81
CA GLY A 152 16.33 3.67 15.22
C GLY A 152 17.58 3.62 14.34
N GLU A 153 18.13 4.78 14.02
CA GLU A 153 19.36 4.97 13.26
C GLU A 153 20.32 5.86 14.02
N ILE A 154 21.59 5.52 14.04
CA ILE A 154 22.67 6.34 14.58
C ILE A 154 23.60 6.69 13.42
N SER A 155 23.91 7.96 13.25
CA SER A 155 24.83 8.46 12.25
C SER A 155 26.00 9.18 12.92
N ALA A 156 27.18 9.05 12.34
CA ALA A 156 28.35 9.81 12.70
C ALA A 156 29.11 10.20 11.44
N GLY A 157 29.52 11.46 11.36
CA GLY A 157 30.26 12.01 10.23
C GLY A 157 31.39 12.91 10.68
N ALA A 158 32.46 12.99 9.89
CA ALA A 158 33.53 13.95 10.06
C ALA A 158 33.89 14.55 8.70
N GLY A 159 34.21 15.84 8.69
CA GLY A 159 34.57 16.55 7.45
C GLY A 159 35.32 17.84 7.72
N PHE A 160 35.69 18.52 6.63
CA PHE A 160 36.29 19.87 6.66
C PHE A 160 35.36 20.84 5.95
N GLY A 161 35.00 21.93 6.63
CA GLY A 161 34.19 23.00 6.09
C GLY A 161 34.86 24.35 6.18
N THR A 162 34.15 25.40 5.81
CA THR A 162 34.63 26.78 5.88
C THR A 162 35.01 27.24 7.32
N SER A 163 34.45 26.53 8.33
CA SER A 163 34.70 26.76 9.76
C SER A 163 35.75 25.82 10.37
N GLY A 164 36.53 25.13 9.53
CA GLY A 164 37.51 24.13 9.96
C GLY A 164 36.97 22.71 10.02
N GLU A 165 37.50 21.93 10.97
CA GLU A 165 37.06 20.53 11.21
C GLU A 165 35.65 20.50 11.78
N VAL A 166 34.84 19.57 11.27
CA VAL A 166 33.45 19.37 11.68
C VAL A 166 33.24 17.90 12.01
N ILE A 167 32.64 17.63 13.16
CA ILE A 167 32.18 16.29 13.54
C ILE A 167 30.65 16.39 13.78
N GLU A 168 29.91 15.44 13.26
CA GLU A 168 28.47 15.37 13.40
C GLU A 168 28.06 13.99 13.96
N PHE A 169 27.14 14.03 14.92
CA PHE A 169 26.47 12.86 15.47
C PHE A 169 24.97 13.04 15.32
N GLY A 170 24.28 12.02 14.86
CA GLY A 170 22.84 12.04 14.74
C GLY A 170 22.21 10.77 15.29
N VAL A 171 21.03 10.93 15.88
CA VAL A 171 20.15 9.84 16.30
C VAL A 171 18.77 10.12 15.71
N ARG A 172 18.24 9.15 14.99
CA ARG A 172 16.88 9.21 14.44
C ARG A 172 16.11 7.98 14.88
N GLU A 173 14.88 8.18 15.36
CA GLU A 173 13.93 7.12 15.67
C GLU A 173 12.63 7.39 14.92
N ASN A 174 12.21 6.46 14.05
CA ASN A 174 11.03 6.65 13.18
C ASN A 174 9.73 6.15 13.81
N ASN A 175 9.82 5.41 14.92
CA ASN A 175 8.65 4.87 15.63
C ASN A 175 8.76 5.09 17.15
N TYR A 176 9.00 6.34 17.54
CA TYR A 176 9.23 6.70 18.94
C TYR A 176 8.08 6.25 19.86
N LEU A 177 8.41 5.45 20.87
CA LEU A 177 7.46 4.81 21.80
C LEU A 177 6.34 4.01 21.12
N GLY A 178 6.60 3.50 19.91
CA GLY A 178 5.62 2.73 19.13
C GLY A 178 4.46 3.56 18.60
N LYS A 179 4.57 4.89 18.61
CA LYS A 179 3.49 5.81 18.23
C LYS A 179 3.52 6.21 16.74
N GLY A 180 4.48 5.71 15.96
CA GLY A 180 4.70 6.15 14.58
C GLY A 180 5.19 7.60 14.48
N LEU A 181 5.78 8.14 15.55
CA LEU A 181 6.36 9.49 15.59
C LEU A 181 7.83 9.40 15.24
N SER A 182 8.30 10.31 14.39
CA SER A 182 9.72 10.46 14.10
C SER A 182 10.36 11.41 15.09
N LEU A 183 11.49 11.01 15.65
CA LEU A 183 12.35 11.81 16.50
C LEU A 183 13.71 11.91 15.81
N ASP A 184 14.19 13.12 15.59
CA ASP A 184 15.48 13.39 15.00
C ASP A 184 16.28 14.33 15.92
N SER A 185 17.49 13.93 16.29
CA SER A 185 18.40 14.74 17.08
C SER A 185 19.80 14.70 16.47
N SER A 186 20.40 15.85 16.27
CA SER A 186 21.77 15.96 15.78
C SER A 186 22.60 16.93 16.58
N LEU A 187 23.89 16.61 16.71
CA LEU A 187 24.92 17.44 17.35
C LEU A 187 26.06 17.64 16.36
N THR A 188 26.32 18.89 16.02
CA THR A 188 27.44 19.26 15.14
C THR A 188 28.46 20.04 15.93
N LEU A 189 29.69 19.52 15.98
CA LEU A 189 30.85 20.16 16.65
C LEU A 189 31.80 20.69 15.56
N SER A 190 32.16 21.96 15.65
CA SER A 190 33.20 22.55 14.82
C SER A 190 34.21 23.27 15.67
N SER A 191 35.36 23.67 15.10
CA SER A 191 36.44 24.38 15.81
C SER A 191 35.96 25.70 16.47
N THR A 192 34.85 26.25 15.99
CA THR A 192 34.35 27.57 16.43
C THR A 192 32.95 27.53 17.02
N LYS A 193 32.20 26.40 16.88
CA LYS A 193 30.76 26.38 17.14
C LYS A 193 30.26 24.98 17.49
N ILE A 194 29.33 24.92 18.42
CA ILE A 194 28.54 23.71 18.73
C ILE A 194 27.08 24.01 18.38
N ASN A 195 26.49 23.19 17.53
CA ASN A 195 25.08 23.25 17.17
C ASN A 195 24.38 21.96 17.57
N GLY A 196 23.28 22.07 18.32
CA GLY A 196 22.35 20.98 18.55
C GLY A 196 21.04 21.24 17.83
N ASN A 197 20.47 20.22 17.22
CA ASN A 197 19.13 20.22 16.62
C ASN A 197 18.31 19.11 17.24
N PHE A 198 17.05 19.40 17.52
CA PHE A 198 16.09 18.44 18.05
C PHE A 198 14.74 18.70 17.37
N ASN A 199 14.18 17.67 16.74
CA ASN A 199 12.95 17.77 15.95
C ASN A 199 12.03 16.56 16.18
#